data_9fbc3a580a26427f337f80df11d74a90
#
_entry.id   9fbc3a580a26427f337f80df11d74a90
#
_cell.length_a   1.000
_cell.length_b   1.000
_cell.length_c   1.000
_cell.angle_alpha   90.00
_cell.angle_beta   90.00
_cell.angle_gamma   90.00
#
_symmetry.space_group_name_H-M   'P 1'
#
loop_
_entity.id
_entity.type
_entity.pdbx_description
1 polymer ?
#
loop_
_entity_poly.entity_id
_entity_poly.type
_entity_poly.pdbx_seq_one_letter_code
_entity_poly.pdbx_strand_id
1 'polypeptide(L)'
;MDKGHEDPRTISAKRIFGWIGMLCLLFLIPMKAIRLVHSEVGEIIIGIAPSILGPPGLLFLVLSSSGKLSRLTLAQATTLVTIIALALEFAQLLPRPGILSKIQYTFDWLDVASSLGSLIVAFVFATLVLNKLQRDQDKRQVRRQT
;
A
#
# COMPACT_ATOMS: atom_id res chain seq x y z
N MET A 1 -13.98 -21.24 23.14
CA MET A 1 -13.17 -20.62 22.09
C MET A 1 -14.07 -20.47 20.86
N ASP A 2 -14.75 -19.36 20.79
CA ASP A 2 -15.67 -19.04 19.68
C ASP A 2 -14.81 -18.75 18.44
N LYS A 3 -14.82 -19.66 17.48
CA LYS A 3 -14.29 -19.41 16.14
C LYS A 3 -15.27 -18.44 15.48
N GLY A 4 -15.06 -17.13 15.70
CA GLY A 4 -15.85 -16.10 15.07
C GLY A 4 -15.97 -16.41 13.59
N HIS A 5 -17.18 -16.68 13.15
CA HIS A 5 -17.54 -16.92 11.77
C HIS A 5 -17.22 -15.64 10.98
N GLU A 6 -15.99 -15.53 10.45
CA GLU A 6 -15.62 -14.40 9.59
C GLU A 6 -16.60 -14.38 8.42
N ASP A 7 -17.31 -13.26 8.27
CA ASP A 7 -18.27 -13.08 7.18
C ASP A 7 -17.55 -13.31 5.82
N PRO A 8 -18.07 -14.18 4.94
CA PRO A 8 -17.47 -14.50 3.63
C PRO A 8 -17.12 -13.28 2.78
N ARG A 9 -17.70 -12.13 3.08
CA ARG A 9 -17.51 -10.86 2.34
C ARG A 9 -16.33 -10.06 2.83
N THR A 10 -16.05 -10.09 4.14
CA THR A 10 -14.78 -9.60 4.68
C THR A 10 -13.62 -10.39 4.09
N ILE A 11 -13.81 -11.67 3.85
CA ILE A 11 -12.84 -12.52 3.15
C ILE A 11 -12.65 -12.07 1.69
N SER A 12 -13.73 -11.72 0.97
CA SER A 12 -13.64 -11.25 -0.41
C SER A 12 -12.93 -9.90 -0.51
N ALA A 13 -13.24 -8.95 0.37
CA ALA A 13 -12.57 -7.65 0.42
C ALA A 13 -11.06 -7.82 0.73
N LYS A 14 -10.73 -8.62 1.74
CA LYS A 14 -9.35 -8.93 2.09
C LYS A 14 -8.59 -9.56 0.92
N ARG A 15 -9.24 -10.46 0.17
CA ARG A 15 -8.64 -11.09 -1.01
C ARG A 15 -8.37 -10.08 -2.12
N ILE A 16 -9.31 -9.18 -2.41
CA ILE A 16 -9.14 -8.12 -3.42
C ILE A 16 -7.97 -7.21 -3.02
N PHE A 17 -7.94 -6.72 -1.77
CA PHE A 17 -6.85 -5.89 -1.28
C PHE A 17 -5.51 -6.64 -1.31
N GLY A 18 -5.49 -7.93 -0.96
CA GLY A 18 -4.29 -8.76 -1.05
C GLY A 18 -3.74 -8.85 -2.46
N TRP A 19 -4.60 -9.10 -3.46
CA TRP A 19 -4.19 -9.14 -4.85
C TRP A 19 -3.66 -7.79 -5.35
N ILE A 20 -4.36 -6.69 -5.04
CA ILE A 20 -3.92 -5.34 -5.43
C ILE A 20 -2.56 -5.02 -4.78
N GLY A 21 -2.42 -5.28 -3.48
CA GLY A 21 -1.19 -5.03 -2.76
C GLY A 21 -0.02 -5.85 -3.30
N MET A 22 -0.25 -7.14 -3.58
CA MET A 22 0.75 -8.02 -4.17
C MET A 22 1.16 -7.55 -5.58
N LEU A 23 0.20 -7.18 -6.43
CA LEU A 23 0.49 -6.65 -7.77
C LEU A 23 1.31 -5.37 -7.71
N CYS A 24 0.95 -4.42 -6.84
CA CYS A 24 1.73 -3.18 -6.66
C CYS A 24 3.19 -3.48 -6.30
N LEU A 25 3.42 -4.41 -5.36
CA LEU A 25 4.78 -4.77 -4.96
C LEU A 25 5.51 -5.59 -6.02
N LEU A 26 4.81 -6.46 -6.75
CA LEU A 26 5.40 -7.24 -7.85
C LEU A 26 5.89 -6.33 -8.97
N PHE A 27 5.16 -5.24 -9.28
CA PHE A 27 5.58 -4.26 -10.28
C PHE A 27 6.84 -3.47 -9.88
N LEU A 28 7.20 -3.43 -8.58
CA LEU A 28 8.45 -2.80 -8.14
C LEU A 28 9.70 -3.55 -8.62
N ILE A 29 9.62 -4.88 -8.79
CA ILE A 29 10.77 -5.71 -9.18
C ILE A 29 11.27 -5.34 -10.58
N PRO A 30 10.43 -5.36 -11.64
CA PRO A 30 10.89 -5.00 -12.98
C PRO A 30 11.30 -3.52 -13.09
N MET A 31 10.65 -2.59 -12.35
CA MET A 31 11.05 -1.18 -12.34
C MET A 31 12.48 -0.99 -11.82
N LYS A 32 12.85 -1.72 -10.74
CA LYS A 32 14.24 -1.72 -10.26
C LYS A 32 15.21 -2.36 -11.25
N ALA A 33 14.80 -3.43 -11.94
CA ALA A 33 15.62 -4.09 -12.94
C ALA A 33 15.87 -3.20 -14.17
N ILE A 34 14.85 -2.49 -14.65
CA ILE A 34 14.96 -1.56 -15.78
C ILE A 34 15.93 -0.41 -15.45
N ARG A 35 15.89 0.11 -14.21
CA ARG A 35 16.84 1.16 -13.75
C ARG A 35 18.30 0.71 -13.79
N LEU A 36 18.57 -0.58 -13.63
CA LEU A 36 19.93 -1.13 -13.71
C LEU A 36 20.45 -1.28 -15.14
N VAL A 37 19.55 -1.39 -16.13
CA VAL A 37 19.89 -1.69 -17.53
C VAL A 37 19.87 -0.46 -18.43
N HIS A 38 18.98 0.51 -18.18
CA HIS A 38 18.78 1.70 -19.02
C HIS A 38 18.90 2.96 -18.17
N SER A 39 20.05 3.65 -18.29
CA SER A 39 20.34 4.86 -17.50
C SER A 39 19.81 6.17 -18.10
N GLU A 40 19.34 6.20 -19.36
CA GLU A 40 19.08 7.48 -20.05
C GLU A 40 17.60 7.78 -20.37
N VAL A 41 16.68 6.81 -20.30
CA VAL A 41 15.29 7.05 -20.69
C VAL A 41 14.35 6.90 -19.51
N GLY A 42 13.79 8.04 -19.06
CA GLY A 42 12.72 8.02 -18.05
C GLY A 42 13.20 8.03 -16.60
N GLU A 43 14.36 8.58 -16.29
CA GLU A 43 14.92 8.63 -14.92
C GLU A 43 13.93 9.11 -13.86
N ILE A 44 13.10 10.12 -14.18
CA ILE A 44 12.10 10.67 -13.24
C ILE A 44 11.00 9.66 -12.98
N ILE A 45 10.41 9.05 -14.03
CA ILE A 45 9.28 8.12 -13.87
C ILE A 45 9.70 6.84 -13.16
N ILE A 46 10.86 6.29 -13.54
CA ILE A 46 11.40 5.06 -12.94
C ILE A 46 11.89 5.34 -11.51
N GLY A 47 12.39 6.55 -11.25
CA GLY A 47 12.80 6.99 -9.91
C GLY A 47 11.63 7.06 -8.94
N ILE A 48 10.50 7.67 -9.35
CA ILE A 48 9.32 7.92 -8.50
C ILE A 48 8.43 6.67 -8.36
N ALA A 49 8.51 5.69 -9.29
CA ALA A 49 7.65 4.51 -9.28
C ALA A 49 7.63 3.72 -7.96
N PRO A 50 8.74 3.50 -7.25
CA PRO A 50 8.71 2.87 -5.93
C PRO A 50 7.91 3.66 -4.89
N SER A 51 8.00 4.98 -4.92
CA SER A 51 7.30 5.88 -4.01
C SER A 51 5.80 5.97 -4.31
N ILE A 52 5.38 5.71 -5.56
CA ILE A 52 3.97 5.64 -5.95
C ILE A 52 3.35 4.27 -5.65
N LEU A 53 4.07 3.16 -5.86
CA LEU A 53 3.53 1.81 -5.75
C LEU A 53 3.77 1.16 -4.40
N GLY A 54 4.88 1.49 -3.73
CA GLY A 54 5.27 0.88 -2.47
C GLY A 54 4.27 1.12 -1.34
N PRO A 55 4.00 2.38 -0.98
CA PRO A 55 3.08 2.71 0.12
C PRO A 55 1.66 2.19 -0.09
N PRO A 56 0.98 2.36 -1.25
CA PRO A 56 -0.31 1.74 -1.51
C PRO A 56 -0.28 0.22 -1.44
N GLY A 57 0.74 -0.40 -2.02
CA GLY A 57 0.92 -1.83 -1.97
C GLY A 57 0.98 -2.35 -0.53
N LEU A 58 1.76 -1.70 0.32
CA LEU A 58 1.85 -2.02 1.73
C LEU A 58 0.52 -1.80 2.46
N LEU A 59 -0.18 -0.69 2.20
CA LEU A 59 -1.50 -0.41 2.78
C LEU A 59 -2.49 -1.54 2.46
N PHE A 60 -2.61 -1.93 1.20
CA PHE A 60 -3.52 -2.99 0.78
C PHE A 60 -3.14 -4.36 1.37
N LEU A 61 -1.85 -4.66 1.53
CA LEU A 61 -1.41 -5.86 2.24
C LEU A 61 -1.78 -5.82 3.73
N VAL A 62 -1.62 -4.69 4.40
CA VAL A 62 -2.06 -4.53 5.80
C VAL A 62 -3.56 -4.74 5.92
N LEU A 63 -4.37 -4.17 5.02
CA LEU A 63 -5.83 -4.34 5.00
C LEU A 63 -6.27 -5.77 4.66
N SER A 64 -5.46 -6.52 3.91
CA SER A 64 -5.73 -7.92 3.58
C SER A 64 -5.27 -8.89 4.65
N SER A 65 -4.46 -8.43 5.61
CA SER A 65 -3.84 -9.28 6.61
C SER A 65 -4.86 -9.94 7.54
N SER A 66 -4.47 -11.06 8.12
CA SER A 66 -5.19 -11.76 9.20
C SER A 66 -4.44 -11.59 10.53
N GLY A 67 -5.11 -11.86 11.64
CA GLY A 67 -4.51 -11.78 12.98
C GLY A 67 -4.56 -10.36 13.59
N LYS A 68 -3.47 -9.91 14.23
CA LYS A 68 -3.45 -8.63 14.96
C LYS A 68 -3.65 -7.41 14.06
N LEU A 69 -3.09 -7.43 12.85
CA LEU A 69 -3.20 -6.33 11.88
C LEU A 69 -4.62 -6.16 11.31
N SER A 70 -5.41 -7.24 11.27
CA SER A 70 -6.80 -7.16 10.81
C SER A 70 -7.74 -6.38 11.75
N ARG A 71 -7.28 -6.06 12.96
CA ARG A 71 -8.01 -5.26 13.94
C ARG A 71 -7.81 -3.76 13.75
N LEU A 72 -6.87 -3.38 12.89
CA LEU A 72 -6.62 -1.96 12.61
C LEU A 72 -7.78 -1.40 11.79
N THR A 73 -8.24 -0.23 12.18
CA THR A 73 -9.15 0.57 11.34
C THR A 73 -8.40 1.05 10.09
N LEU A 74 -9.13 1.41 9.03
CA LEU A 74 -8.54 1.94 7.81
C LEU A 74 -7.62 3.15 8.12
N ALA A 75 -8.05 4.05 9.01
CA ALA A 75 -7.26 5.20 9.40
C ALA A 75 -5.95 4.79 10.11
N GLN A 76 -6.02 3.84 11.05
CA GLN A 76 -4.84 3.34 11.77
C GLN A 76 -3.86 2.63 10.82
N ALA A 77 -4.37 1.82 9.89
CA ALA A 77 -3.54 1.15 8.87
C ALA A 77 -2.84 2.18 7.97
N THR A 78 -3.58 3.22 7.52
CA THR A 78 -3.00 4.29 6.72
C THR A 78 -1.95 5.08 7.48
N THR A 79 -2.21 5.46 8.73
CA THR A 79 -1.24 6.16 9.58
C THR A 79 0.03 5.33 9.77
N LEU A 80 -0.11 4.04 10.06
CA LEU A 80 1.03 3.13 10.22
C LEU A 80 1.88 3.10 8.94
N VAL A 81 1.25 2.93 7.78
CA VAL A 81 1.95 2.87 6.49
C VAL A 81 2.59 4.23 6.16
N THR A 82 1.92 5.34 6.48
CA THR A 82 2.49 6.69 6.30
C THR A 82 3.76 6.86 7.11
N ILE A 83 3.74 6.45 8.38
CA ILE A 83 4.93 6.53 9.25
C ILE A 83 6.07 5.68 8.68
N ILE A 84 5.78 4.46 8.22
CA ILE A 84 6.79 3.58 7.62
C ILE A 84 7.35 4.20 6.33
N ALA A 85 6.50 4.71 5.44
CA ALA A 85 6.93 5.33 4.19
C ALA A 85 7.83 6.53 4.45
N LEU A 86 7.41 7.44 5.33
CA LEU A 86 8.22 8.61 5.71
C LEU A 86 9.54 8.20 6.37
N ALA A 87 9.51 7.21 7.27
CA ALA A 87 10.73 6.71 7.92
C ALA A 87 11.73 6.15 6.89
N LEU A 88 11.25 5.46 5.86
CA LEU A 88 12.11 4.95 4.79
C LEU A 88 12.71 6.10 3.95
N GLU A 89 11.92 7.13 3.62
CA GLU A 89 12.42 8.31 2.89
C GLU A 89 13.45 9.09 3.72
N PHE A 90 13.16 9.35 4.99
CA PHE A 90 14.11 10.04 5.88
C PHE A 90 15.34 9.20 6.22
N ALA A 91 15.24 7.87 6.22
CA ALA A 91 16.40 6.99 6.38
C ALA A 91 17.45 7.18 5.25
N GLN A 92 17.04 7.69 4.10
CA GLN A 92 17.95 8.01 3.00
C GLN A 92 18.85 9.22 3.30
N LEU A 93 18.45 10.09 4.24
CA LEU A 93 19.27 11.23 4.69
C LEU A 93 20.42 10.81 5.62
N LEU A 94 20.37 9.58 6.18
CA LEU A 94 21.42 9.13 7.08
C LEU A 94 22.70 8.80 6.32
N PRO A 95 23.87 9.27 6.81
CA PRO A 95 25.15 8.94 6.20
C PRO A 95 25.39 7.42 6.25
N ARG A 96 25.66 6.84 5.10
CA ARG A 96 25.85 5.39 4.97
C ARG A 96 27.33 5.04 5.08
N PRO A 97 27.77 4.25 6.09
CA PRO A 97 29.14 3.81 6.21
C PRO A 97 29.47 2.68 5.20
N GLY A 98 30.67 2.69 4.63
CA GLY A 98 31.27 1.58 3.91
C GLY A 98 30.69 1.33 2.50
N ILE A 99 30.45 0.07 2.18
CA ILE A 99 30.05 -0.41 0.83
C ILE A 99 28.73 0.19 0.35
N LEU A 100 27.85 0.56 1.27
CA LEU A 100 26.55 1.18 0.97
C LEU A 100 26.65 2.63 0.45
N SER A 101 27.81 3.28 0.59
CA SER A 101 28.07 4.64 0.06
C SER A 101 28.09 4.69 -1.47
N LYS A 102 28.30 3.54 -2.14
CA LYS A 102 28.30 3.44 -3.61
C LYS A 102 26.90 3.49 -4.24
N ILE A 103 25.84 3.29 -3.44
CA ILE A 103 24.45 3.38 -3.91
C ILE A 103 24.02 4.82 -3.72
N GLN A 104 24.11 5.63 -4.78
CA GLN A 104 23.62 7.00 -4.79
C GLN A 104 22.09 7.02 -4.77
N TYR A 105 21.50 6.92 -3.59
CA TYR A 105 20.11 7.28 -3.35
C TYR A 105 20.10 8.68 -2.80
N THR A 106 19.72 9.63 -3.61
CA THR A 106 19.51 11.03 -3.20
C THR A 106 18.10 11.16 -2.68
N PHE A 107 17.95 11.72 -1.49
CA PHE A 107 16.65 12.13 -0.97
C PHE A 107 16.02 13.14 -1.92
N ASP A 108 14.78 12.89 -2.32
CA ASP A 108 14.01 13.81 -3.17
C ASP A 108 12.64 14.08 -2.54
N TRP A 109 12.28 15.37 -2.45
CA TRP A 109 10.96 15.79 -2.01
C TRP A 109 9.84 15.25 -2.91
N LEU A 110 10.13 14.98 -4.19
CA LEU A 110 9.18 14.35 -5.10
C LEU A 110 8.80 12.94 -4.65
N ASP A 111 9.74 12.17 -4.08
CA ASP A 111 9.46 10.84 -3.55
C ASP A 111 8.52 10.92 -2.34
N VAL A 112 8.75 11.86 -1.43
CA VAL A 112 7.86 12.11 -0.29
C VAL A 112 6.47 12.52 -0.76
N ALA A 113 6.37 13.48 -1.68
CA ALA A 113 5.10 13.96 -2.20
C ALA A 113 4.34 12.85 -2.95
N SER A 114 5.04 12.03 -3.73
CA SER A 114 4.47 10.90 -4.47
C SER A 114 3.97 9.81 -3.54
N SER A 115 4.72 9.49 -2.48
CA SER A 115 4.33 8.51 -1.46
C SER A 115 3.06 8.95 -0.73
N LEU A 116 2.98 10.21 -0.30
CA LEU A 116 1.80 10.75 0.37
C LEU A 116 0.61 10.85 -0.57
N GLY A 117 0.80 11.34 -1.79
CA GLY A 117 -0.25 11.45 -2.81
C GLY A 117 -0.84 10.08 -3.15
N SER A 118 -0.01 9.08 -3.36
CA SER A 118 -0.43 7.72 -3.65
C SER A 118 -1.18 7.07 -2.49
N LEU A 119 -0.78 7.34 -1.24
CA LEU A 119 -1.49 6.88 -0.04
C LEU A 119 -2.88 7.53 0.09
N ILE A 120 -3.03 8.82 -0.23
CA ILE A 120 -4.33 9.49 -0.23
C ILE A 120 -5.27 8.81 -1.25
N VAL A 121 -4.79 8.57 -2.46
CA VAL A 121 -5.56 7.88 -3.49
C VAL A 121 -5.95 6.46 -3.03
N ALA A 122 -5.02 5.71 -2.46
CA ALA A 122 -5.28 4.37 -1.95
C ALA A 122 -6.29 4.37 -0.78
N PHE A 123 -6.21 5.35 0.13
CA PHE A 123 -7.18 5.53 1.22
C PHE A 123 -8.58 5.80 0.70
N VAL A 124 -8.72 6.73 -0.25
CA VAL A 124 -10.01 7.05 -0.87
C VAL A 124 -10.58 5.81 -1.58
N PHE A 125 -9.76 5.11 -2.35
CA PHE A 125 -10.17 3.87 -3.02
C PHE A 125 -10.66 2.82 -2.03
N ALA A 126 -9.89 2.55 -0.96
CA ALA A 126 -10.25 1.59 0.08
C ALA A 126 -11.58 1.98 0.76
N THR A 127 -11.77 3.27 1.06
CA THR A 127 -13.02 3.80 1.65
C THR A 127 -14.21 3.54 0.72
N LEU A 128 -14.07 3.80 -0.57
CA LEU A 128 -15.14 3.57 -1.56
C LEU A 128 -15.51 2.09 -1.66
N VAL A 129 -14.52 1.21 -1.69
CA VAL A 129 -14.73 -0.24 -1.74
C VAL A 129 -15.46 -0.73 -0.48
N LEU A 130 -15.01 -0.33 0.70
CA LEU A 130 -15.63 -0.71 1.97
C LEU A 130 -17.07 -0.20 2.08
N ASN A 131 -17.31 1.06 1.74
CA ASN A 131 -18.65 1.65 1.76
C ASN A 131 -19.61 0.96 0.76
N LYS A 132 -19.11 0.58 -0.42
CA LYS A 132 -19.91 -0.17 -1.39
C LYS A 132 -20.32 -1.53 -0.83
N LEU A 133 -19.39 -2.25 -0.22
CA LEU A 133 -19.65 -3.55 0.38
C LEU A 133 -20.68 -3.46 1.51
N GLN A 134 -20.60 -2.43 2.37
CA GLN A 134 -21.58 -2.20 3.43
C GLN A 134 -22.98 -1.94 2.85
N ARG A 135 -23.13 -1.04 1.88
CA ARG A 135 -24.41 -0.76 1.23
C ARG A 135 -25.06 -1.99 0.60
N ASP A 136 -24.25 -2.87 0.00
CA ASP A 136 -24.77 -4.09 -0.59
C ASP A 136 -25.22 -5.10 0.49
N GLN A 137 -24.65 -5.03 1.69
CA GLN A 137 -25.10 -5.81 2.84
C GLN A 137 -26.46 -5.36 3.34
N ASP A 138 -26.64 -4.05 3.54
CA ASP A 138 -27.90 -3.49 4.02
C ASP A 138 -29.06 -3.83 3.09
N LYS A 139 -28.86 -3.69 1.77
CA LYS A 139 -29.88 -4.03 0.77
C LYS A 139 -30.29 -5.51 0.81
N ARG A 140 -29.38 -6.42 1.12
CA ARG A 140 -29.69 -7.85 1.19
C ARG A 140 -30.37 -8.24 2.48
N GLN A 141 -30.08 -7.56 3.59
CA GLN A 141 -30.78 -7.78 4.85
C GLN A 141 -32.25 -7.35 4.74
N VAL A 142 -32.51 -6.19 4.15
CA VAL A 142 -33.88 -5.72 3.90
C VAL A 142 -34.69 -6.72 3.06
N ARG A 143 -34.07 -7.28 1.98
CA ARG A 143 -34.76 -8.29 1.14
C ARG A 143 -35.06 -9.62 1.82
N ARG A 144 -34.40 -9.94 2.92
CA ARG A 144 -34.65 -11.19 3.67
C ARG A 144 -35.75 -11.05 4.71
N GLN A 145 -36.12 -9.82 5.02
CA GLN A 145 -37.16 -9.50 6.00
C GLN A 145 -38.55 -9.26 5.35
N THR A 146 -38.58 -9.06 4.04
CA THR A 146 -39.78 -8.98 3.20
C THR A 146 -40.08 -10.34 2.55
#